data_9a22b1305588deba62ccc2df7de64a5b
#
_entry.id   9a22b1305588deba62ccc2df7de64a5b
#
_cell.length_a   1.000
_cell.length_b   1.000
_cell.length_c   1.000
_cell.angle_alpha   90.00
_cell.angle_beta   90.00
_cell.angle_gamma   90.00
#
_symmetry.space_group_name_H-M   'P 1'
#
loop_
_entity.id
_entity.type
_entity.pdbx_description
1 polymer ?
#
loop_
_entity_poly.entity_id
_entity_poly.type
_entity_poly.pdbx_seq_one_letter_code
_entity_poly.pdbx_strand_id
1 'polypeptide(L)'
;DTIWYSIRVKNTGDVRLFDVTVDDEMMGNDDRDIGTLDPGESWEDSYSYKVRSSDEGDTLVNEVYVTAETRDGSEVTAWDQVKTEIDEDDDRPRPPRPDSDDDKDDEDDKEDEEPEEVAEPEREHEPAYLNTEDHYAYITGYSDGTVRPLNDITRAEVATIFFRLLTDEARETYWSTISGYSDVSAGDWYNNAVSTLSNMGVIGGYPDGTFGPNDTISRAEFVAIATRFFDYTARYEGAFSDVSSAAWYADYIQAGVELGLVAGYPDGTFDPDGAISRAEACAIVNRVLGRVPHADYLLGWSVMVVWEDNQNTNAWYYADIQEATNSHDFQWIEEDGETVESWTEKLEERDWSALEEF
;
A
#
# COMPACT_ATOMS: atom_id res chain seq x y z
N ASP A 1 0.14 27.92 -1.03
CA ASP A 1 0.63 26.54 -1.09
C ASP A 1 1.15 26.12 0.27
N THR A 2 1.19 24.80 0.51
CA THR A 2 1.63 24.20 1.77
C THR A 2 2.59 23.06 1.46
N ILE A 3 3.78 23.11 2.04
CA ILE A 3 4.77 22.04 1.93
C ILE A 3 4.69 21.20 3.19
N TRP A 4 4.73 19.89 3.02
CA TRP A 4 4.77 18.93 4.13
C TRP A 4 6.18 18.37 4.27
N TYR A 5 6.72 18.41 5.50
CA TYR A 5 8.02 17.86 5.84
C TYR A 5 7.84 16.66 6.78
N SER A 6 8.62 15.63 6.56
CA SER A 6 8.72 14.46 7.43
C SER A 6 10.16 14.33 7.93
N ILE A 7 10.33 14.15 9.22
CA ILE A 7 11.64 13.97 9.86
C ILE A 7 11.69 12.58 10.46
N ARG A 8 12.77 11.86 10.16
CA ARG A 8 13.06 10.56 10.77
C ARG A 8 14.44 10.57 11.40
N VAL A 9 14.50 10.34 12.72
CA VAL A 9 15.74 10.16 13.48
C VAL A 9 15.89 8.70 13.85
N LYS A 10 16.99 8.05 13.43
CA LYS A 10 17.24 6.63 13.71
C LYS A 10 18.59 6.45 14.39
N ASN A 11 18.61 5.73 15.50
CA ASN A 11 19.86 5.25 16.09
C ASN A 11 20.40 4.05 15.30
N THR A 12 21.36 4.29 14.42
CA THR A 12 22.01 3.24 13.61
C THR A 12 23.24 2.61 14.31
N GLY A 13 23.60 3.11 15.52
CA GLY A 13 24.69 2.60 16.33
C GLY A 13 24.30 1.35 17.14
N ASP A 14 25.25 0.86 17.91
CA ASP A 14 25.13 -0.32 18.77
C ASP A 14 24.94 0.03 20.26
N VAL A 15 24.87 1.33 20.60
CA VAL A 15 24.67 1.83 21.97
C VAL A 15 23.42 2.70 22.06
N ARG A 16 22.77 2.71 23.23
CA ARG A 16 21.65 3.58 23.53
C ARG A 16 22.11 5.05 23.54
N LEU A 17 21.33 5.91 22.92
CA LEU A 17 21.46 7.35 22.95
C LEU A 17 20.51 7.95 24.00
N PHE A 18 20.97 8.97 24.69
CA PHE A 18 20.25 9.71 25.74
C PHE A 18 20.16 11.18 25.34
N ASP A 19 19.18 11.88 25.92
CA ASP A 19 18.97 13.31 25.73
C ASP A 19 19.01 13.70 24.24
N VAL A 20 18.29 12.89 23.42
CA VAL A 20 18.20 13.11 21.98
C VAL A 20 17.33 14.34 21.73
N THR A 21 17.90 15.35 21.09
CA THR A 21 17.19 16.57 20.69
C THR A 21 17.20 16.74 19.19
N VAL A 22 16.09 17.26 18.66
CA VAL A 22 15.92 17.60 17.24
C VAL A 22 15.66 19.08 17.13
N ASP A 23 16.51 19.78 16.38
CA ASP A 23 16.42 21.20 16.07
C ASP A 23 16.08 21.38 14.59
N ASP A 24 14.93 22.02 14.32
CA ASP A 24 14.42 22.33 13.00
C ASP A 24 13.71 23.69 13.04
N GLU A 25 14.33 24.70 12.45
CA GLU A 25 13.81 26.09 12.46
C GLU A 25 12.42 26.19 11.80
N MET A 26 12.12 25.38 10.79
CA MET A 26 10.82 25.41 10.09
C MET A 26 9.71 24.76 10.89
N MET A 27 10.00 23.79 11.76
CA MET A 27 9.07 23.16 12.69
C MET A 27 8.61 24.15 13.78
N GLY A 28 9.34 25.22 13.99
CA GLY A 28 9.02 26.26 14.99
C GLY A 28 9.21 25.82 16.45
N ASN A 29 9.95 24.77 16.67
CA ASN A 29 10.37 24.27 17.97
C ASN A 29 11.88 24.07 17.94
N ASP A 30 12.61 25.06 18.43
CA ASP A 30 14.05 24.95 18.67
C ASP A 30 14.25 23.88 19.77
N ASP A 31 15.17 22.94 19.58
CA ASP A 31 15.59 21.93 20.57
C ASP A 31 14.44 21.03 21.11
N ARG A 32 13.74 20.32 20.25
CA ARG A 32 12.73 19.35 20.69
C ARG A 32 13.39 18.12 21.30
N ASP A 33 13.21 17.92 22.60
CA ASP A 33 13.64 16.72 23.33
C ASP A 33 12.73 15.51 22.95
N ILE A 34 13.33 14.47 22.37
CA ILE A 34 12.66 13.23 21.99
C ILE A 34 13.05 12.05 22.90
N GLY A 35 13.87 12.34 23.94
CA GLY A 35 14.22 11.39 24.99
C GLY A 35 15.37 10.47 24.66
N THR A 36 15.16 9.18 24.60
CA THR A 36 16.20 8.17 24.35
C THR A 36 15.88 7.32 23.14
N LEU A 37 16.91 6.90 22.40
CA LEU A 37 16.79 5.94 21.31
C LEU A 37 17.67 4.71 21.55
N ASP A 38 17.07 3.54 21.64
CA ASP A 38 17.79 2.27 21.67
C ASP A 38 18.44 1.95 20.31
N PRO A 39 19.46 1.08 20.26
CA PRO A 39 20.02 0.63 19.00
C PRO A 39 18.95 0.09 18.03
N GLY A 40 18.88 0.69 16.84
CA GLY A 40 17.88 0.38 15.81
C GLY A 40 16.55 1.13 15.97
N GLU A 41 16.30 1.80 17.08
CA GLU A 41 15.10 2.57 17.32
C GLU A 41 15.07 3.86 16.49
N SER A 42 13.86 4.26 16.08
CA SER A 42 13.61 5.50 15.32
C SER A 42 12.55 6.35 16.01
N TRP A 43 12.68 7.65 15.84
CA TRP A 43 11.64 8.63 16.12
C TRP A 43 11.29 9.36 14.82
N GLU A 44 10.03 9.69 14.63
CA GLU A 44 9.52 10.37 13.44
C GLU A 44 8.52 11.44 13.83
N ASP A 45 8.49 12.52 13.06
CA ASP A 45 7.47 13.56 13.14
C ASP A 45 7.28 14.21 11.77
N SER A 46 6.11 14.83 11.58
CA SER A 46 5.78 15.56 10.35
C SER A 46 5.10 16.87 10.67
N TYR A 47 5.35 17.89 9.85
CA TYR A 47 4.73 19.18 9.98
C TYR A 47 4.53 19.84 8.61
N SER A 48 3.70 20.86 8.56
CA SER A 48 3.45 21.60 7.34
C SER A 48 4.02 23.02 7.43
N TYR A 49 4.64 23.47 6.35
CA TYR A 49 5.07 24.84 6.15
C TYR A 49 4.15 25.53 5.13
N LYS A 50 3.53 26.62 5.52
CA LYS A 50 2.71 27.40 4.58
C LYS A 50 3.62 28.38 3.83
N VAL A 51 3.75 28.19 2.52
CA VAL A 51 4.52 29.08 1.63
C VAL A 51 4.02 30.51 1.75
N ARG A 52 4.94 31.44 1.91
CA ARG A 52 4.68 32.88 2.03
C ARG A 52 4.99 33.55 0.70
N SER A 53 4.37 34.69 0.44
CA SER A 53 4.67 35.48 -0.76
C SER A 53 6.14 35.98 -0.82
N SER A 54 6.85 35.92 0.30
CA SER A 54 8.29 36.22 0.35
C SER A 54 9.17 35.07 -0.14
N ASP A 55 8.61 33.90 -0.24
CA ASP A 55 9.33 32.66 -0.59
C ASP A 55 9.22 32.37 -2.10
N GLU A 56 8.33 33.11 -2.80
CA GLU A 56 8.11 32.99 -4.26
C GLU A 56 9.41 33.28 -5.04
N GLY A 57 9.78 32.39 -5.94
CA GLY A 57 11.00 32.48 -6.76
C GLY A 57 12.29 32.11 -6.02
N ASP A 58 12.20 31.71 -4.77
CA ASP A 58 13.34 31.28 -3.96
C ASP A 58 13.35 29.76 -3.74
N THR A 59 14.50 29.22 -3.39
CA THR A 59 14.64 27.84 -2.92
C THR A 59 14.55 27.83 -1.40
N LEU A 60 13.52 27.22 -0.85
CA LEU A 60 13.43 26.95 0.58
C LEU A 60 14.40 25.82 0.95
N VAL A 61 15.21 26.05 1.98
CA VAL A 61 16.12 25.04 2.52
C VAL A 61 15.65 24.74 3.93
N ASN A 62 15.23 23.50 4.19
CA ASN A 62 14.99 23.04 5.53
C ASN A 62 16.19 22.21 6.01
N GLU A 63 16.74 22.57 7.15
CA GLU A 63 17.88 21.90 7.79
C GLU A 63 17.47 21.39 9.15
N VAL A 64 17.76 20.11 9.40
CA VAL A 64 17.46 19.43 10.67
C VAL A 64 18.77 19.01 11.31
N TYR A 65 18.96 19.37 12.57
CA TYR A 65 20.09 18.95 13.38
C TYR A 65 19.61 18.05 14.52
N VAL A 66 20.37 17.00 14.78
CA VAL A 66 20.11 16.08 15.89
C VAL A 66 21.34 16.00 16.76
N THR A 67 21.15 16.16 18.07
CA THR A 67 22.19 15.94 19.08
C THR A 67 21.74 14.89 20.07
N ALA A 68 22.68 14.10 20.59
CA ALA A 68 22.43 13.07 21.58
C ALA A 68 23.69 12.81 22.41
N GLU A 69 23.54 12.17 23.57
CA GLU A 69 24.66 11.72 24.40
C GLU A 69 24.67 10.17 24.53
N THR A 70 25.89 9.63 24.56
CA THR A 70 26.08 8.23 24.97
C THR A 70 26.24 8.16 26.50
N ARG A 71 26.16 6.94 27.07
CA ARG A 71 26.23 6.72 28.53
C ARG A 71 27.52 7.22 29.18
N ASP A 72 28.61 7.33 28.42
CA ASP A 72 29.91 7.87 28.92
C ASP A 72 30.03 9.39 28.72
N GLY A 73 28.95 10.06 28.27
CA GLY A 73 28.91 11.51 28.05
C GLY A 73 29.54 11.96 26.74
N SER A 74 29.76 11.06 25.79
CA SER A 74 30.21 11.46 24.46
C SER A 74 29.02 11.96 23.65
N GLU A 75 29.20 13.10 22.99
CA GLU A 75 28.17 13.69 22.11
C GLU A 75 28.16 13.00 20.76
N VAL A 76 26.95 12.76 20.24
CA VAL A 76 26.69 12.25 18.90
C VAL A 76 25.81 13.25 18.16
N THR A 77 26.20 13.65 16.96
CA THR A 77 25.43 14.59 16.14
C THR A 77 25.17 14.04 14.75
N ALA A 78 24.02 14.42 14.18
CA ALA A 78 23.67 14.16 12.79
C ALA A 78 22.92 15.38 12.24
N TRP A 79 22.91 15.54 10.92
CA TRP A 79 22.12 16.58 10.27
C TRP A 79 21.73 16.12 8.86
N ASP A 80 20.64 16.72 8.36
CA ASP A 80 20.16 16.52 6.99
C ASP A 80 19.50 17.80 6.49
N GLN A 81 19.35 17.94 5.16
CA GLN A 81 18.67 19.08 4.56
C GLN A 81 17.86 18.65 3.34
N VAL A 82 16.72 19.32 3.15
CA VAL A 82 15.91 19.22 1.93
C VAL A 82 15.75 20.61 1.31
N LYS A 83 15.74 20.68 -0.02
CA LYS A 83 15.58 21.91 -0.80
C LYS A 83 14.32 21.80 -1.64
N THR A 84 13.46 22.81 -1.52
CA THR A 84 12.21 22.92 -2.28
C THR A 84 12.24 24.22 -3.06
N GLU A 85 12.16 24.17 -4.38
CA GLU A 85 12.05 25.34 -5.25
C GLU A 85 10.60 25.85 -5.20
N ILE A 86 10.42 27.15 -5.04
CA ILE A 86 9.11 27.81 -5.01
C ILE A 86 9.01 28.68 -6.25
N ASP A 87 8.08 28.34 -7.12
CA ASP A 87 7.83 29.08 -8.35
C ASP A 87 7.25 30.47 -8.08
N GLU A 88 7.52 31.43 -8.97
CA GLU A 88 6.90 32.75 -8.93
C GLU A 88 5.43 32.64 -9.34
N ASP A 89 4.51 33.12 -8.49
CA ASP A 89 3.09 33.23 -8.86
C ASP A 89 2.89 34.34 -9.93
N ASP A 90 2.71 33.96 -11.17
CA ASP A 90 2.66 34.84 -12.36
C ASP A 90 1.29 35.57 -12.51
N ASP A 91 0.39 35.44 -11.52
CA ASP A 91 -0.98 35.99 -11.53
C ASP A 91 -1.10 37.47 -11.06
N ARG A 92 0.00 38.22 -10.97
CA ARG A 92 -0.04 39.65 -10.66
C ARG A 92 -0.24 40.49 -11.91
N PRO A 93 -1.26 41.39 -11.96
CA PRO A 93 -1.42 42.34 -13.05
C PRO A 93 -0.18 43.26 -13.10
N ARG A 94 0.62 43.16 -14.14
CA ARG A 94 1.76 44.02 -14.41
C ARG A 94 1.29 45.47 -14.58
N PRO A 95 1.98 46.44 -13.94
CA PRO A 95 1.71 47.86 -14.22
C PRO A 95 2.06 48.17 -15.69
N PRO A 96 1.28 49.06 -16.39
CA PRO A 96 1.50 49.35 -17.79
C PRO A 96 2.89 49.96 -18.02
N ARG A 97 3.67 49.34 -18.94
CA ARG A 97 4.94 49.89 -19.43
C ARG A 97 4.67 51.09 -20.32
N PRO A 98 5.50 52.15 -20.29
CA PRO A 98 5.41 53.26 -21.23
C PRO A 98 5.82 52.81 -22.63
N ASP A 99 5.06 53.28 -23.62
CA ASP A 99 5.21 53.00 -25.04
C ASP A 99 6.63 53.24 -25.55
N SER A 100 7.22 52.22 -26.16
CA SER A 100 8.29 52.37 -27.14
C SER A 100 7.97 51.43 -28.32
N ASP A 101 7.61 52.06 -29.42
CA ASP A 101 7.45 51.45 -30.72
C ASP A 101 8.75 50.68 -31.11
N ASP A 102 8.62 49.39 -31.40
CA ASP A 102 9.28 48.75 -32.52
C ASP A 102 8.74 47.31 -32.72
N ASP A 103 8.14 47.15 -33.87
CA ASP A 103 7.63 45.90 -34.42
C ASP A 103 8.71 44.81 -34.50
N LYS A 104 8.41 43.60 -33.95
CA LYS A 104 8.69 42.33 -34.61
C LYS A 104 7.93 41.20 -33.94
N ASP A 105 7.03 40.61 -34.70
CA ASP A 105 6.40 39.33 -34.50
C ASP A 105 7.43 38.24 -34.22
N ASP A 106 7.40 37.65 -33.03
CA ASP A 106 7.76 36.27 -32.77
C ASP A 106 6.77 35.77 -31.71
N GLU A 107 5.71 35.13 -32.20
CA GLU A 107 4.81 34.30 -31.42
C GLU A 107 5.58 33.05 -30.97
N ASP A 108 6.25 33.11 -29.83
CA ASP A 108 6.60 31.91 -29.06
C ASP A 108 5.42 31.62 -28.15
N ASP A 109 4.43 30.86 -28.66
CA ASP A 109 3.50 30.10 -27.89
C ASP A 109 4.30 29.09 -27.01
N LYS A 110 4.72 29.52 -25.82
CA LYS A 110 5.01 28.57 -24.75
C LYS A 110 3.65 28.10 -24.27
N GLU A 111 3.22 26.96 -24.81
CA GLU A 111 2.23 26.12 -24.18
C GLU A 111 2.75 25.86 -22.76
N ASP A 112 1.99 26.26 -21.76
CA ASP A 112 2.17 25.83 -20.39
C ASP A 112 2.06 24.28 -20.42
N GLU A 113 3.20 23.60 -20.40
CA GLU A 113 3.25 22.16 -20.21
C GLU A 113 2.75 21.91 -18.77
N GLU A 114 1.47 21.55 -18.65
CA GLU A 114 0.99 20.89 -17.44
C GLU A 114 1.95 19.70 -17.15
N PRO A 115 2.33 19.46 -15.87
CA PRO A 115 3.21 18.34 -15.57
C PRO A 115 2.60 17.08 -16.19
N GLU A 116 3.37 16.36 -17.00
CA GLU A 116 2.92 15.12 -17.63
C GLU A 116 2.43 14.17 -16.52
N GLU A 117 1.14 13.90 -16.52
CA GLU A 117 0.54 12.94 -15.61
C GLU A 117 1.15 11.55 -15.91
N VAL A 118 1.79 10.95 -14.93
CA VAL A 118 2.35 9.60 -15.07
C VAL A 118 1.19 8.64 -15.26
N ALA A 119 1.18 7.93 -16.36
CA ALA A 119 0.10 6.99 -16.68
C ALA A 119 0.19 5.74 -15.81
N GLU A 120 -0.97 5.18 -15.49
CA GLU A 120 -1.08 3.85 -14.86
C GLU A 120 -0.27 2.81 -15.67
N PRO A 121 0.45 1.88 -15.02
CA PRO A 121 1.15 0.80 -15.71
C PRO A 121 0.16 -0.06 -16.52
N GLU A 122 0.44 -0.22 -17.83
CA GLU A 122 -0.39 -1.10 -18.67
C GLU A 122 -0.31 -2.55 -18.20
N ARG A 123 -1.47 -3.16 -17.97
CA ARG A 123 -1.60 -4.59 -17.66
C ARG A 123 -2.20 -5.33 -18.85
N GLU A 124 -1.62 -6.46 -19.23
CA GLU A 124 -2.10 -7.27 -20.35
C GLU A 124 -3.45 -7.94 -20.02
N HIS A 125 -3.70 -8.21 -18.73
CA HIS A 125 -4.90 -8.86 -18.24
C HIS A 125 -5.44 -8.15 -17.01
N GLU A 126 -6.73 -7.78 -17.05
CA GLU A 126 -7.45 -7.16 -15.94
C GLU A 126 -8.33 -8.20 -15.22
N PRO A 127 -8.44 -8.14 -13.89
CA PRO A 127 -9.34 -9.01 -13.17
C PRO A 127 -10.81 -8.61 -13.42
N ALA A 128 -11.65 -9.59 -13.70
CA ALA A 128 -13.09 -9.37 -13.79
C ALA A 128 -13.73 -9.31 -12.40
N TYR A 129 -14.77 -8.49 -12.27
CA TYR A 129 -15.61 -8.38 -11.06
C TYR A 129 -14.96 -7.74 -9.84
N LEU A 130 -13.69 -7.36 -9.88
CA LEU A 130 -13.02 -6.67 -8.78
C LEU A 130 -12.98 -5.16 -9.03
N ASN A 131 -13.08 -4.39 -7.94
CA ASN A 131 -12.87 -2.96 -7.96
C ASN A 131 -11.35 -2.68 -7.93
N THR A 132 -10.81 -2.25 -9.04
CA THR A 132 -9.40 -1.91 -9.21
C THR A 132 -9.15 -0.40 -9.18
N GLU A 133 -10.21 0.41 -9.20
CA GLU A 133 -10.14 1.87 -9.27
C GLU A 133 -10.00 2.51 -7.88
N ASP A 134 -10.86 2.09 -6.93
CA ASP A 134 -10.88 2.67 -5.59
C ASP A 134 -9.96 1.90 -4.65
N HIS A 135 -9.05 2.61 -3.97
CA HIS A 135 -8.13 2.00 -3.00
C HIS A 135 -8.76 1.96 -1.59
N TYR A 136 -9.87 1.21 -1.45
CA TYR A 136 -10.44 0.93 -0.14
C TYR A 136 -9.64 -0.14 0.60
N ALA A 137 -9.46 0.08 1.91
CA ALA A 137 -8.93 -0.94 2.81
C ALA A 137 -9.83 -2.18 2.79
N TYR A 138 -9.24 -3.35 2.60
CA TYR A 138 -9.98 -4.63 2.52
C TYR A 138 -9.68 -5.58 3.67
N ILE A 139 -8.63 -5.30 4.45
CA ILE A 139 -8.29 -5.99 5.69
C ILE A 139 -8.51 -5.06 6.88
N THR A 140 -9.08 -5.62 7.95
CA THR A 140 -9.20 -4.96 9.24
C THR A 140 -8.22 -5.60 10.22
N GLY A 141 -7.55 -4.79 11.02
CA GLY A 141 -6.71 -5.28 12.12
C GLY A 141 -7.54 -5.83 13.29
N TYR A 142 -6.85 -6.31 14.28
CA TYR A 142 -7.46 -6.85 15.49
C TYR A 142 -7.69 -5.76 16.55
N SER A 143 -8.60 -6.03 17.50
CA SER A 143 -8.94 -5.10 18.57
C SER A 143 -7.80 -4.79 19.57
N ASP A 144 -6.70 -5.53 19.47
CA ASP A 144 -5.47 -5.32 20.24
C ASP A 144 -4.46 -4.40 19.55
N GLY A 145 -4.84 -3.77 18.43
CA GLY A 145 -3.97 -2.85 17.67
C GLY A 145 -2.98 -3.53 16.74
N THR A 146 -3.10 -4.84 16.54
CA THR A 146 -2.22 -5.61 15.65
C THR A 146 -2.90 -5.97 14.33
N VAL A 147 -2.12 -6.23 13.26
CA VAL A 147 -2.60 -6.77 11.98
C VAL A 147 -2.10 -8.18 11.71
N ARG A 148 -1.12 -8.64 12.49
CA ARG A 148 -0.52 -9.98 12.48
C ARG A 148 -0.04 -10.43 11.09
N PRO A 149 0.88 -9.69 10.48
CA PRO A 149 1.28 -9.92 9.08
C PRO A 149 1.87 -11.31 8.83
N LEU A 150 2.57 -11.88 9.80
CA LEU A 150 3.24 -13.18 9.67
C LEU A 150 2.40 -14.38 10.15
N ASN A 151 1.16 -14.14 10.60
CA ASN A 151 0.27 -15.26 10.93
C ASN A 151 -0.36 -15.81 9.65
N ASP A 152 -0.65 -17.11 9.66
CA ASP A 152 -1.41 -17.76 8.60
C ASP A 152 -2.81 -17.14 8.51
N ILE A 153 -3.33 -17.05 7.27
CA ILE A 153 -4.68 -16.56 7.00
C ILE A 153 -5.65 -17.73 6.82
N THR A 154 -6.87 -17.55 7.31
CA THR A 154 -7.91 -18.57 7.18
C THR A 154 -8.69 -18.46 5.89
N ARG A 155 -9.33 -19.56 5.48
CA ARG A 155 -10.18 -19.61 4.28
C ARG A 155 -11.36 -18.63 4.38
N ALA A 156 -11.93 -18.44 5.58
CA ALA A 156 -13.01 -17.46 5.79
C ALA A 156 -12.52 -16.00 5.62
N GLU A 157 -11.33 -15.68 6.14
CA GLU A 157 -10.73 -14.35 5.95
C GLU A 157 -10.45 -14.06 4.48
N VAL A 158 -9.92 -15.03 3.73
CA VAL A 158 -9.69 -14.89 2.28
C VAL A 158 -11.01 -14.68 1.52
N ALA A 159 -12.04 -15.45 1.84
CA ALA A 159 -13.36 -15.24 1.23
C ALA A 159 -13.89 -13.83 1.51
N THR A 160 -13.72 -13.32 2.73
CA THR A 160 -14.18 -11.97 3.08
C THR A 160 -13.38 -10.89 2.36
N ILE A 161 -12.06 -11.06 2.19
CA ILE A 161 -11.23 -10.14 1.39
C ILE A 161 -11.76 -10.00 -0.03
N PHE A 162 -11.87 -11.10 -0.76
CA PHE A 162 -12.34 -11.05 -2.15
C PHE A 162 -13.79 -10.60 -2.28
N PHE A 163 -14.66 -10.91 -1.30
CA PHE A 163 -16.03 -10.39 -1.27
C PHE A 163 -16.07 -8.87 -1.13
N ARG A 164 -15.25 -8.27 -0.28
CA ARG A 164 -15.11 -6.82 -0.11
C ARG A 164 -14.61 -6.15 -1.38
N LEU A 165 -13.71 -6.80 -2.09
CA LEU A 165 -13.11 -6.30 -3.32
C LEU A 165 -14.01 -6.43 -4.56
N LEU A 166 -15.15 -7.14 -4.50
CA LEU A 166 -16.09 -7.18 -5.60
C LEU A 166 -16.61 -5.78 -5.93
N THR A 167 -16.82 -5.51 -7.22
CA THR A 167 -17.63 -4.36 -7.64
C THR A 167 -19.04 -4.50 -7.05
N ASP A 168 -19.74 -3.38 -6.86
CA ASP A 168 -21.11 -3.40 -6.34
C ASP A 168 -22.04 -4.20 -7.27
N GLU A 169 -21.87 -4.05 -8.59
CA GLU A 169 -22.63 -4.81 -9.59
C GLU A 169 -22.40 -6.34 -9.48
N ALA A 170 -21.15 -6.75 -9.31
CA ALA A 170 -20.83 -8.18 -9.14
C ALA A 170 -21.39 -8.71 -7.83
N ARG A 171 -21.28 -7.94 -6.73
CA ARG A 171 -21.81 -8.32 -5.44
C ARG A 171 -23.32 -8.47 -5.48
N GLU A 172 -24.07 -7.52 -6.08
CA GLU A 172 -25.50 -7.61 -6.24
C GLU A 172 -25.92 -8.80 -7.14
N THR A 173 -25.21 -9.01 -8.25
CA THR A 173 -25.53 -10.08 -9.20
C THR A 173 -25.40 -11.49 -8.60
N TYR A 174 -24.36 -11.69 -7.79
CA TYR A 174 -24.03 -13.00 -7.23
C TYR A 174 -24.41 -13.16 -5.76
N TRP A 175 -25.05 -12.16 -5.16
CA TRP A 175 -25.42 -12.18 -3.75
C TRP A 175 -26.11 -13.47 -3.34
N SER A 176 -25.61 -14.06 -2.28
CA SER A 176 -26.20 -15.25 -1.66
C SER A 176 -25.91 -15.28 -0.16
N THR A 177 -26.92 -15.63 0.60
CA THR A 177 -26.81 -15.88 2.05
C THR A 177 -26.98 -17.39 2.37
N ILE A 178 -27.13 -18.20 1.33
CA ILE A 178 -27.38 -19.64 1.46
C ILE A 178 -26.09 -20.38 1.14
N SER A 179 -25.44 -20.86 2.17
CA SER A 179 -24.29 -21.75 2.04
C SER A 179 -24.72 -23.19 1.70
N GLY A 180 -23.96 -23.81 0.79
CA GLY A 180 -24.08 -25.25 0.51
C GLY A 180 -23.23 -26.12 1.45
N TYR A 181 -22.53 -25.55 2.41
CA TYR A 181 -21.56 -26.23 3.27
C TYR A 181 -22.12 -26.51 4.66
N SER A 182 -21.82 -27.70 5.20
CA SER A 182 -22.38 -28.14 6.49
C SER A 182 -21.81 -27.43 7.70
N ASP A 183 -20.65 -26.77 7.54
CA ASP A 183 -19.90 -26.03 8.58
C ASP A 183 -19.98 -24.51 8.42
N VAL A 184 -20.86 -24.01 7.56
CA VAL A 184 -21.13 -22.57 7.39
C VAL A 184 -22.60 -22.30 7.71
N SER A 185 -22.83 -21.57 8.79
CA SER A 185 -24.17 -21.24 9.28
C SER A 185 -24.56 -19.79 8.92
N ALA A 186 -25.85 -19.53 8.76
CA ALA A 186 -26.35 -18.19 8.38
C ALA A 186 -25.98 -17.05 9.34
N GLY A 187 -25.61 -17.38 10.60
CA GLY A 187 -25.15 -16.39 11.58
C GLY A 187 -23.64 -16.19 11.66
N ASP A 188 -22.88 -16.89 10.83
CA ASP A 188 -21.43 -16.74 10.81
C ASP A 188 -21.07 -15.47 10.04
N TRP A 189 -20.10 -14.68 10.57
CA TRP A 189 -19.67 -13.41 9.99
C TRP A 189 -19.18 -13.52 8.55
N TYR A 190 -18.68 -14.67 8.16
CA TYR A 190 -18.20 -14.97 6.80
C TYR A 190 -19.27 -15.60 5.88
N ASN A 191 -20.49 -15.89 6.38
CA ASN A 191 -21.49 -16.63 5.61
C ASN A 191 -21.79 -15.99 4.25
N ASN A 192 -22.04 -14.68 4.23
CA ASN A 192 -22.43 -13.96 3.03
C ASN A 192 -21.28 -13.94 2.00
N ALA A 193 -20.06 -13.75 2.47
CA ALA A 193 -18.86 -13.79 1.63
C ALA A 193 -18.65 -15.19 1.02
N VAL A 194 -18.70 -16.24 1.83
CA VAL A 194 -18.54 -17.62 1.36
C VAL A 194 -19.66 -18.01 0.41
N SER A 195 -20.91 -17.68 0.74
CA SER A 195 -22.07 -18.02 -0.10
C SER A 195 -22.03 -17.30 -1.45
N THR A 196 -21.70 -16.02 -1.48
CA THR A 196 -21.64 -15.21 -2.71
C THR A 196 -20.50 -15.67 -3.62
N LEU A 197 -19.28 -15.83 -3.09
CA LEU A 197 -18.15 -16.29 -3.91
C LEU A 197 -18.29 -17.74 -4.38
N SER A 198 -18.99 -18.59 -3.60
CA SER A 198 -19.36 -19.93 -4.06
C SER A 198 -20.39 -19.90 -5.19
N ASN A 199 -21.37 -18.97 -5.11
CA ASN A 199 -22.35 -18.74 -6.17
C ASN A 199 -21.71 -18.24 -7.46
N MET A 200 -20.64 -17.45 -7.34
CA MET A 200 -19.78 -17.02 -8.48
C MET A 200 -18.93 -18.19 -9.04
N GLY A 201 -18.72 -19.26 -8.29
CA GLY A 201 -17.80 -20.34 -8.64
C GLY A 201 -16.32 -20.01 -8.42
N VAL A 202 -16.01 -18.92 -7.72
CA VAL A 202 -14.63 -18.50 -7.42
C VAL A 202 -14.02 -19.34 -6.31
N ILE A 203 -14.80 -19.67 -5.27
CA ILE A 203 -14.37 -20.58 -4.20
C ILE A 203 -15.18 -21.87 -4.20
N GLY A 204 -14.62 -22.90 -3.60
CA GLY A 204 -15.26 -24.20 -3.42
C GLY A 204 -14.91 -24.81 -2.06
N GLY A 205 -15.76 -25.74 -1.63
CA GLY A 205 -15.51 -26.54 -0.42
C GLY A 205 -14.84 -27.88 -0.76
N TYR A 206 -14.72 -28.69 0.29
CA TYR A 206 -14.13 -30.02 0.22
C TYR A 206 -15.16 -31.08 -0.23
N PRO A 207 -14.69 -32.26 -0.71
CA PRO A 207 -15.58 -33.34 -1.17
C PRO A 207 -16.53 -33.92 -0.12
N ASP A 208 -16.24 -33.69 1.16
CA ASP A 208 -17.09 -34.11 2.30
C ASP A 208 -18.27 -33.17 2.58
N GLY A 209 -18.37 -32.05 1.82
CA GLY A 209 -19.44 -31.07 1.96
C GLY A 209 -19.16 -29.97 2.99
N THR A 210 -17.91 -29.84 3.43
CA THR A 210 -17.45 -28.74 4.30
C THR A 210 -16.75 -27.65 3.50
N PHE A 211 -16.66 -26.43 4.07
CA PHE A 211 -15.84 -25.33 3.55
C PHE A 211 -14.50 -25.21 4.26
N GLY A 212 -14.42 -25.56 5.54
CA GLY A 212 -13.25 -25.39 6.39
C GLY A 212 -12.96 -23.91 6.70
N PRO A 213 -13.93 -23.11 7.21
CA PRO A 213 -13.75 -21.66 7.35
C PRO A 213 -12.60 -21.25 8.24
N ASN A 214 -12.29 -22.04 9.25
CA ASN A 214 -11.22 -21.79 10.23
C ASN A 214 -9.91 -22.51 9.86
N ASP A 215 -9.88 -23.29 8.80
CA ASP A 215 -8.65 -23.91 8.32
C ASP A 215 -7.76 -22.85 7.67
N THR A 216 -6.45 -22.98 7.82
CA THR A 216 -5.50 -22.16 7.06
C THR A 216 -5.60 -22.49 5.59
N ILE A 217 -5.51 -21.49 4.72
CA ILE A 217 -5.50 -21.72 3.28
C ILE A 217 -4.10 -22.03 2.80
N SER A 218 -3.96 -22.98 1.88
CA SER A 218 -2.67 -23.25 1.26
C SER A 218 -2.34 -22.22 0.18
N ARG A 219 -1.04 -22.05 -0.12
CA ARG A 219 -0.56 -21.14 -1.16
C ARG A 219 -1.16 -21.49 -2.52
N ALA A 220 -1.28 -22.76 -2.87
CA ALA A 220 -1.92 -23.19 -4.11
C ALA A 220 -3.43 -22.89 -4.15
N GLU A 221 -4.14 -23.10 -3.05
CA GLU A 221 -5.57 -22.75 -2.97
C GLU A 221 -5.81 -21.26 -3.14
N PHE A 222 -4.97 -20.42 -2.48
CA PHE A 222 -5.05 -18.97 -2.61
C PHE A 222 -4.83 -18.50 -4.04
N VAL A 223 -3.76 -18.98 -4.70
CA VAL A 223 -3.47 -18.63 -6.10
C VAL A 223 -4.58 -19.08 -7.03
N ALA A 224 -5.17 -20.26 -6.80
CA ALA A 224 -6.30 -20.73 -7.59
C ALA A 224 -7.55 -19.84 -7.43
N ILE A 225 -7.77 -19.23 -6.26
CA ILE A 225 -8.84 -18.25 -6.06
C ILE A 225 -8.50 -16.95 -6.81
N ALA A 226 -7.31 -16.41 -6.62
CA ALA A 226 -6.87 -15.16 -7.24
C ALA A 226 -6.94 -15.21 -8.77
N THR A 227 -6.46 -16.29 -9.38
CA THR A 227 -6.43 -16.44 -10.84
C THR A 227 -7.82 -16.63 -11.46
N ARG A 228 -8.83 -17.07 -10.70
CA ARG A 228 -10.22 -17.22 -11.23
C ARG A 228 -10.92 -15.90 -11.50
N PHE A 229 -10.38 -14.79 -11.06
CA PHE A 229 -10.88 -13.47 -11.43
C PHE A 229 -10.38 -13.00 -12.81
N PHE A 230 -9.45 -13.71 -13.43
CA PHE A 230 -8.94 -13.38 -14.76
C PHE A 230 -9.54 -14.31 -15.82
N ASP A 231 -9.88 -13.74 -16.98
CA ASP A 231 -10.19 -14.57 -18.19
C ASP A 231 -8.87 -15.04 -18.81
N TYR A 232 -8.13 -15.82 -18.04
CA TYR A 232 -6.81 -16.33 -18.41
C TYR A 232 -6.62 -17.78 -17.95
N THR A 233 -6.05 -18.58 -18.81
CA THR A 233 -5.72 -19.98 -18.52
C THR A 233 -4.34 -20.32 -19.05
N ALA A 234 -3.53 -20.96 -18.23
CA ALA A 234 -2.21 -21.46 -18.60
C ALA A 234 -2.17 -22.98 -18.47
N ARG A 235 -1.13 -23.58 -19.04
CA ARG A 235 -0.80 -24.97 -18.86
C ARG A 235 0.54 -25.10 -18.15
N TYR A 236 0.58 -25.90 -17.10
CA TYR A 236 1.81 -26.07 -16.32
C TYR A 236 2.96 -26.65 -17.15
N GLU A 237 4.10 -25.95 -17.17
CA GLU A 237 5.29 -26.30 -17.95
C GLU A 237 6.42 -26.94 -17.12
N GLY A 238 6.20 -27.16 -15.82
CA GLY A 238 7.17 -27.81 -14.94
C GLY A 238 8.18 -26.86 -14.31
N ALA A 239 7.78 -25.60 -14.04
CA ALA A 239 8.67 -24.56 -13.49
C ALA A 239 9.19 -24.88 -12.08
N PHE A 240 8.44 -25.64 -11.26
CA PHE A 240 8.76 -25.88 -9.86
C PHE A 240 8.94 -27.36 -9.55
N SER A 241 9.97 -27.70 -8.76
CA SER A 241 10.35 -29.09 -8.49
C SER A 241 9.35 -29.86 -7.59
N ASP A 242 8.57 -29.14 -6.79
CA ASP A 242 7.57 -29.66 -5.85
C ASP A 242 6.12 -29.58 -6.39
N VAL A 243 5.91 -29.11 -7.63
CA VAL A 243 4.62 -29.05 -8.29
C VAL A 243 4.51 -30.17 -9.32
N SER A 244 3.61 -31.14 -9.07
CA SER A 244 3.30 -32.20 -10.04
C SER A 244 2.40 -31.65 -11.15
N SER A 245 2.71 -31.92 -12.41
CA SER A 245 1.85 -31.56 -13.56
C SER A 245 0.46 -32.23 -13.55
N ALA A 246 0.27 -33.25 -12.70
CA ALA A 246 -1.03 -33.90 -12.48
C ALA A 246 -1.79 -33.31 -11.28
N ALA A 247 -1.21 -32.37 -10.54
CA ALA A 247 -1.88 -31.72 -9.43
C ALA A 247 -2.99 -30.81 -9.96
N TRP A 248 -4.11 -30.72 -9.23
CA TRP A 248 -5.28 -29.90 -9.63
C TRP A 248 -4.94 -28.40 -9.70
N TYR A 249 -3.95 -27.97 -8.95
CA TYR A 249 -3.52 -26.57 -8.86
C TYR A 249 -2.41 -26.19 -9.85
N ALA A 250 -1.84 -27.15 -10.57
CA ALA A 250 -0.65 -26.89 -11.40
C ALA A 250 -0.88 -25.81 -12.46
N ASP A 251 -1.97 -25.86 -13.19
CA ASP A 251 -2.33 -24.89 -14.22
C ASP A 251 -2.67 -23.51 -13.61
N TYR A 252 -3.26 -23.46 -12.41
CA TYR A 252 -3.48 -22.20 -11.68
C TYR A 252 -2.18 -21.55 -11.20
N ILE A 253 -1.21 -22.34 -10.73
CA ILE A 253 0.12 -21.83 -10.36
C ILE A 253 0.81 -21.22 -11.60
N GLN A 254 0.75 -21.91 -12.74
CA GLN A 254 1.30 -21.39 -14.00
C GLN A 254 0.64 -20.07 -14.38
N ALA A 255 -0.69 -20.01 -14.36
CA ALA A 255 -1.43 -18.78 -14.63
C ALA A 255 -1.03 -17.65 -13.68
N GLY A 256 -0.92 -17.92 -12.38
CA GLY A 256 -0.50 -16.93 -11.39
C GLY A 256 0.92 -16.39 -11.62
N VAL A 257 1.83 -17.22 -12.13
CA VAL A 257 3.19 -16.79 -12.51
C VAL A 257 3.17 -15.92 -13.77
N GLU A 258 2.44 -16.34 -14.80
CA GLU A 258 2.34 -15.60 -16.08
C GLU A 258 1.61 -14.26 -15.92
N LEU A 259 0.62 -14.19 -15.01
CA LEU A 259 -0.06 -12.95 -14.62
C LEU A 259 0.77 -12.06 -13.66
N GLY A 260 1.98 -12.50 -13.25
CA GLY A 260 2.83 -11.73 -12.32
C GLY A 260 2.33 -11.70 -10.87
N LEU A 261 1.32 -12.50 -10.51
CA LEU A 261 0.74 -12.49 -9.16
C LEU A 261 1.64 -13.15 -8.12
N VAL A 262 2.35 -14.20 -8.54
CA VAL A 262 3.21 -15.00 -7.66
C VAL A 262 4.51 -15.39 -8.35
N ALA A 263 5.52 -15.67 -7.53
CA ALA A 263 6.78 -16.29 -7.97
C ALA A 263 7.09 -17.49 -7.06
N GLY A 264 7.96 -18.39 -7.52
CA GLY A 264 8.51 -19.43 -6.68
C GLY A 264 9.65 -18.95 -5.81
N TYR A 265 10.18 -19.85 -4.99
CA TYR A 265 11.34 -19.59 -4.14
C TYR A 265 12.66 -19.74 -4.92
N PRO A 266 13.76 -19.12 -4.44
CA PRO A 266 15.06 -19.19 -5.11
C PRO A 266 15.64 -20.60 -5.26
N ASP A 267 15.16 -21.57 -4.47
CA ASP A 267 15.57 -22.98 -4.55
C ASP A 267 14.82 -23.79 -5.62
N GLY A 268 13.92 -23.14 -6.38
CA GLY A 268 13.13 -23.75 -7.45
C GLY A 268 11.89 -24.49 -6.95
N THR A 269 11.42 -24.21 -5.73
CA THR A 269 10.16 -24.70 -5.18
C THR A 269 9.06 -23.64 -5.22
N PHE A 270 7.80 -24.05 -5.05
CA PHE A 270 6.63 -23.18 -4.92
C PHE A 270 5.98 -23.26 -3.54
N ASP A 271 6.13 -24.38 -2.85
CA ASP A 271 5.48 -24.76 -1.60
C ASP A 271 3.94 -24.73 -1.69
N PRO A 272 3.33 -25.53 -2.59
CA PRO A 272 1.89 -25.44 -2.88
C PRO A 272 1.00 -25.78 -1.69
N ASP A 273 1.45 -26.66 -0.81
CA ASP A 273 0.70 -27.14 0.36
C ASP A 273 1.02 -26.33 1.64
N GLY A 274 2.01 -25.43 1.59
CA GLY A 274 2.35 -24.52 2.68
C GLY A 274 1.22 -23.54 2.95
N ALA A 275 0.98 -23.22 4.22
CA ALA A 275 0.05 -22.15 4.59
C ALA A 275 0.58 -20.80 4.13
N ILE A 276 -0.31 -19.92 3.67
CA ILE A 276 0.05 -18.56 3.28
C ILE A 276 -0.18 -17.61 4.46
N SER A 277 0.77 -16.70 4.69
CA SER A 277 0.64 -15.66 5.70
C SER A 277 -0.29 -14.52 5.24
N ARG A 278 -0.80 -13.73 6.19
CA ARG A 278 -1.59 -12.53 5.88
C ARG A 278 -0.82 -11.53 5.01
N ALA A 279 0.48 -11.36 5.25
CA ALA A 279 1.35 -10.51 4.46
C ALA A 279 1.48 -10.99 3.01
N GLU A 280 1.72 -12.28 2.80
CA GLU A 280 1.77 -12.86 1.45
C GLU A 280 0.43 -12.74 0.73
N ALA A 281 -0.68 -12.94 1.46
CA ALA A 281 -2.02 -12.74 0.90
C ALA A 281 -2.24 -11.29 0.46
N CYS A 282 -1.87 -10.29 1.28
CA CYS A 282 -1.94 -8.87 0.91
C CYS A 282 -1.11 -8.56 -0.35
N ALA A 283 0.14 -9.02 -0.40
CA ALA A 283 1.01 -8.78 -1.54
C ALA A 283 0.45 -9.38 -2.84
N ILE A 284 -0.18 -10.56 -2.77
CA ILE A 284 -0.82 -11.15 -3.95
C ILE A 284 -2.10 -10.38 -4.32
N VAL A 285 -2.93 -10.00 -3.34
CA VAL A 285 -4.16 -9.21 -3.59
C VAL A 285 -3.82 -7.87 -4.21
N ASN A 286 -2.82 -7.15 -3.71
CA ASN A 286 -2.38 -5.88 -4.30
C ASN A 286 -1.98 -6.06 -5.76
N ARG A 287 -1.23 -7.11 -6.10
CA ARG A 287 -0.90 -7.44 -7.51
C ARG A 287 -2.12 -7.80 -8.34
N VAL A 288 -3.10 -8.52 -7.77
CA VAL A 288 -4.38 -8.79 -8.45
C VAL A 288 -5.09 -7.49 -8.81
N LEU A 289 -5.10 -6.52 -7.90
CA LEU A 289 -5.72 -5.21 -8.10
C LEU A 289 -4.86 -4.24 -8.93
N GLY A 290 -3.60 -4.56 -9.22
CA GLY A 290 -2.65 -3.68 -9.90
C GLY A 290 -2.10 -2.58 -9.02
N ARG A 291 -2.20 -2.70 -7.71
CA ARG A 291 -1.68 -1.74 -6.74
C ARG A 291 -0.18 -1.94 -6.55
N VAL A 292 0.55 -0.83 -6.53
CA VAL A 292 2.03 -0.82 -6.42
C VAL A 292 2.45 0.12 -5.28
N PRO A 293 2.11 -0.23 -4.02
CA PRO A 293 2.44 0.60 -2.88
C PRO A 293 3.95 0.65 -2.66
N HIS A 294 4.48 1.84 -2.38
CA HIS A 294 5.89 2.04 -2.09
C HIS A 294 6.07 2.68 -0.72
N ALA A 295 6.96 2.11 0.12
CA ALA A 295 7.09 2.49 1.52
C ALA A 295 7.42 3.97 1.76
N ASP A 296 8.14 4.60 0.83
CA ASP A 296 8.57 6.00 0.94
C ASP A 296 7.49 7.00 0.48
N TYR A 297 6.42 6.53 -0.17
CA TYR A 297 5.35 7.35 -0.75
C TYR A 297 3.98 7.13 -0.10
N LEU A 298 3.94 6.48 1.05
CA LEU A 298 2.74 6.36 1.87
C LEU A 298 2.47 7.68 2.61
N LEU A 299 1.23 7.86 3.07
CA LEU A 299 0.91 8.99 3.96
C LEU A 299 1.67 8.90 5.30
N GLY A 300 1.89 10.05 5.92
CA GLY A 300 2.56 10.10 7.22
C GLY A 300 1.81 9.31 8.31
N TRP A 301 2.54 8.77 9.27
CA TRP A 301 2.02 7.94 10.37
C TRP A 301 0.94 8.61 11.23
N SER A 302 0.89 9.94 11.25
CA SER A 302 -0.17 10.69 11.93
C SER A 302 -1.50 10.72 11.17
N VAL A 303 -1.49 10.33 9.90
CA VAL A 303 -2.65 10.38 8.98
C VAL A 303 -3.20 8.98 8.75
N MET A 304 -2.33 8.02 8.43
CA MET A 304 -2.73 6.64 8.16
C MET A 304 -2.87 5.80 9.44
N VAL A 305 -3.54 4.67 9.35
CA VAL A 305 -3.56 3.67 10.42
C VAL A 305 -2.22 2.94 10.42
N VAL A 306 -1.54 2.94 11.56
CA VAL A 306 -0.28 2.22 11.78
C VAL A 306 -0.50 1.13 12.83
N TRP A 307 -0.09 -0.09 12.52
CA TRP A 307 -0.27 -1.26 13.37
C TRP A 307 0.97 -1.50 14.23
N GLU A 308 0.78 -1.84 15.52
CA GLU A 308 1.88 -2.05 16.47
C GLU A 308 2.91 -3.08 16.00
N ASP A 309 2.48 -4.07 15.22
CA ASP A 309 3.30 -5.14 14.69
C ASP A 309 3.69 -4.97 13.20
N ASN A 310 3.39 -3.79 12.59
CA ASN A 310 3.78 -3.43 11.23
C ASN A 310 4.46 -2.06 11.18
N GLN A 311 5.45 -1.82 12.03
CA GLN A 311 6.19 -0.55 12.10
C GLN A 311 7.57 -0.60 11.44
N ASN A 312 8.03 -1.79 11.04
CA ASN A 312 9.30 -1.94 10.34
C ASN A 312 9.15 -1.63 8.84
N THR A 313 9.42 -0.40 8.45
CA THR A 313 9.32 0.08 7.06
C THR A 313 10.26 -0.65 6.09
N ASN A 314 11.28 -1.36 6.59
CA ASN A 314 12.16 -2.20 5.76
C ASN A 314 11.66 -3.65 5.64
N ALA A 315 10.55 -4.00 6.30
CA ALA A 315 9.95 -5.32 6.09
C ALA A 315 9.38 -5.38 4.67
N TRP A 316 9.63 -6.47 3.95
CA TRP A 316 9.18 -6.63 2.57
C TRP A 316 7.67 -6.49 2.38
N TYR A 317 6.91 -6.74 3.46
CA TYR A 317 5.44 -6.68 3.47
C TYR A 317 4.89 -5.35 4.00
N TYR A 318 5.73 -4.42 4.45
CA TYR A 318 5.28 -3.21 5.14
C TYR A 318 4.28 -2.41 4.29
N ALA A 319 4.65 -2.07 3.07
CA ALA A 319 3.81 -1.29 2.17
C ALA A 319 2.53 -2.05 1.79
N ASP A 320 2.63 -3.35 1.50
CA ASP A 320 1.48 -4.19 1.17
C ASP A 320 0.43 -4.25 2.30
N ILE A 321 0.87 -4.31 3.55
CA ILE A 321 -0.03 -4.30 4.71
C ILE A 321 -0.67 -2.92 4.89
N GLN A 322 0.08 -1.83 4.71
CA GLN A 322 -0.47 -0.49 4.79
C GLN A 322 -1.51 -0.26 3.70
N GLU A 323 -1.24 -0.69 2.47
CA GLU A 323 -2.17 -0.68 1.35
C GLU A 323 -3.48 -1.43 1.66
N ALA A 324 -3.36 -2.62 2.21
CA ALA A 324 -4.50 -3.46 2.53
C ALA A 324 -5.39 -2.89 3.66
N THR A 325 -4.87 -1.99 4.49
CA THR A 325 -5.49 -1.55 5.75
C THR A 325 -5.78 -0.05 5.82
N ASN A 326 -5.50 0.71 4.77
CA ASN A 326 -5.78 2.15 4.69
C ASN A 326 -6.48 2.49 3.39
N SER A 327 -7.65 3.09 3.48
CA SER A 327 -8.34 3.67 2.32
C SER A 327 -7.71 5.01 1.97
N HIS A 328 -7.35 5.23 0.71
CA HIS A 328 -6.62 6.43 0.28
C HIS A 328 -6.83 6.75 -1.18
N ASP A 329 -6.55 8.00 -1.55
CA ASP A 329 -6.31 8.43 -2.92
C ASP A 329 -4.80 8.45 -3.19
N PHE A 330 -4.42 8.33 -4.46
CA PHE A 330 -3.04 8.28 -4.90
C PHE A 330 -2.84 8.92 -6.27
N GLN A 331 -1.60 9.11 -6.65
CA GLN A 331 -1.16 9.42 -7.99
C GLN A 331 0.00 8.50 -8.39
N TRP A 332 0.11 8.22 -9.69
CA TRP A 332 1.25 7.49 -10.21
C TRP A 332 2.48 8.38 -10.30
N ILE A 333 3.62 7.87 -9.89
CA ILE A 333 4.92 8.53 -10.02
C ILE A 333 5.96 7.55 -10.57
N GLU A 334 7.00 8.07 -11.21
CA GLU A 334 8.19 7.30 -11.61
C GLU A 334 9.25 7.37 -10.52
N GLU A 335 9.69 6.22 -10.02
CA GLU A 335 10.76 6.08 -9.05
C GLU A 335 11.74 5.01 -9.48
N ASP A 336 13.01 5.37 -9.66
CA ASP A 336 14.08 4.46 -10.11
C ASP A 336 13.76 3.68 -11.43
N GLY A 337 12.85 4.21 -12.28
CA GLY A 337 12.41 3.60 -13.52
C GLY A 337 11.26 2.59 -13.35
N GLU A 338 10.63 2.56 -12.20
CA GLU A 338 9.40 1.81 -11.92
C GLU A 338 8.26 2.79 -11.65
N THR A 339 7.05 2.50 -12.15
CA THR A 339 5.85 3.27 -11.84
C THR A 339 5.27 2.76 -10.53
N VAL A 340 5.14 3.65 -9.54
CA VAL A 340 4.65 3.32 -8.18
C VAL A 340 3.59 4.33 -7.74
N GLU A 341 2.86 4.01 -6.68
CA GLU A 341 1.85 4.87 -6.08
C GLU A 341 2.44 5.83 -5.07
N SER A 342 2.06 7.10 -5.18
CA SER A 342 2.27 8.11 -4.14
C SER A 342 0.92 8.49 -3.54
N TRP A 343 0.71 8.19 -2.26
CA TRP A 343 -0.55 8.46 -1.58
C TRP A 343 -0.77 9.95 -1.34
N THR A 344 -1.93 10.45 -1.70
CA THR A 344 -2.23 11.89 -1.66
C THR A 344 -3.20 12.27 -0.55
N GLU A 345 -4.19 11.44 -0.27
CA GLU A 345 -5.22 11.72 0.73
C GLU A 345 -5.68 10.43 1.40
N LYS A 346 -5.94 10.48 2.72
CA LYS A 346 -6.62 9.39 3.43
C LYS A 346 -8.12 9.53 3.26
N LEU A 347 -8.75 8.47 2.78
CA LEU A 347 -10.20 8.37 2.64
C LEU A 347 -10.86 7.83 3.93
N GLU A 348 -12.17 8.05 4.04
CA GLU A 348 -12.98 7.37 5.06
C GLU A 348 -13.03 5.86 4.76
N GLU A 349 -12.92 5.07 5.83
CA GLU A 349 -13.06 3.61 5.70
C GLU A 349 -14.47 3.25 5.23
N ARG A 350 -14.55 2.34 4.27
CA ARG A 350 -15.84 1.84 3.78
C ARG A 350 -16.56 1.06 4.90
N ASP A 351 -17.84 1.32 5.09
CA ASP A 351 -18.67 0.55 6.03
C ASP A 351 -19.00 -0.83 5.44
N TRP A 352 -18.10 -1.76 5.71
CA TRP A 352 -18.26 -3.15 5.23
C TRP A 352 -19.46 -3.84 5.87
N SER A 353 -19.86 -3.47 7.12
CA SER A 353 -21.00 -4.09 7.78
C SER A 353 -22.32 -3.77 7.04
N ALA A 354 -22.46 -2.57 6.50
CA ALA A 354 -23.61 -2.19 5.69
C ALA A 354 -23.69 -2.96 4.35
N LEU A 355 -22.55 -3.43 3.82
CA LEU A 355 -22.47 -4.21 2.58
C LEU A 355 -22.56 -5.73 2.82
N GLU A 356 -22.26 -6.17 4.02
CA GLU A 356 -22.31 -7.57 4.43
C GLU A 356 -23.72 -7.98 4.95
N GLU A 357 -24.60 -7.00 5.22
CA GLU A 357 -26.00 -7.18 5.73
C GLU A 357 -27.02 -6.73 4.66
N PHE A 358 -27.20 -7.46 3.57
CA PHE A 358 -28.32 -7.20 2.64
C PHE A 358 -29.61 -7.89 3.05
#